data_b4f1c487d21316e64247373623a699fc
#
_entry.id   b4f1c487d21316e64247373623a699fc
#
_cell.length_a   1.000
_cell.length_b   1.000
_cell.length_c   1.000
_cell.angle_alpha   90.00
_cell.angle_beta   90.00
_cell.angle_gamma   90.00
#
_symmetry.space_group_name_H-M   'P 1'
#
loop_
_entity.id
_entity.type
_entity.pdbx_description
1 polymer ?
#
loop_
_entity_poly.entity_id
_entity_poly.type
_entity_poly.pdbx_seq_one_letter_code
_entity_poly.pdbx_strand_id
1 'polypeptide(L)'
;MAERKIILAKTKIGSPYVVDALEDLRNTGKCQRIVGWEANGGFLTGSDIDLNDGKLTALPTRDALLPILANLFAAAEQRLTLSALWDRLPARFGRAGLLDNFPVAASQAILSQLIPAGSATEVEFDSGASIADDWQRCRVALARFFTPAHGFDAIARINCLDGVRIYFRNGDIAHIRPSGNAPQLRIYAVSGSQERADRIVESALAEPDGILRQIERAFT
;
A
#
# COMPACT_ATOMS: atom_id res chain seq x y z
N MET A 1 2.88 29.67 -0.14
CA MET A 1 1.78 28.80 -0.60
C MET A 1 1.03 28.33 0.63
N ALA A 2 -0.28 28.49 0.70
CA ALA A 2 -1.04 27.95 1.82
C ALA A 2 -0.90 26.42 1.81
N GLU A 3 -0.53 25.86 2.96
CA GLU A 3 -0.38 24.42 3.15
C GLU A 3 -1.75 23.76 2.91
N ARG A 4 -1.87 22.98 1.84
CA ARG A 4 -3.13 22.31 1.50
C ARG A 4 -3.31 21.16 2.49
N LYS A 5 -4.33 21.22 3.31
CA LYS A 5 -4.69 20.13 4.23
C LYS A 5 -5.25 18.96 3.43
N ILE A 6 -4.42 17.92 3.22
CA ILE A 6 -4.80 16.69 2.53
C ILE A 6 -5.12 15.64 3.61
N ILE A 7 -6.29 15.00 3.48
CA ILE A 7 -6.69 13.86 4.31
C ILE A 7 -6.47 12.60 3.46
N LEU A 8 -5.66 11.67 3.93
CA LEU A 8 -5.44 10.37 3.29
C LEU A 8 -6.23 9.30 4.04
N ALA A 9 -7.23 8.72 3.38
CA ALA A 9 -7.94 7.53 3.85
C ALA A 9 -7.39 6.30 3.11
N LYS A 10 -7.03 5.25 3.87
CA LYS A 10 -6.59 3.97 3.31
C LYS A 10 -7.78 3.00 3.28
N THR A 11 -7.87 2.21 2.22
CA THR A 11 -8.89 1.18 2.06
C THR A 11 -8.26 -0.18 1.83
N LYS A 12 -9.05 -1.25 1.87
CA LYS A 12 -8.67 -2.53 1.28
C LYS A 12 -8.45 -2.35 -0.23
N ILE A 13 -7.67 -3.24 -0.84
CA ILE A 13 -7.41 -3.22 -2.29
C ILE A 13 -8.65 -3.71 -3.03
N GLY A 14 -9.12 -2.91 -3.97
CA GLY A 14 -10.27 -3.20 -4.83
C GLY A 14 -11.19 -1.99 -4.99
N SER A 15 -11.70 -1.77 -6.22
CA SER A 15 -12.55 -0.62 -6.54
C SER A 15 -13.76 -0.46 -5.63
N PRO A 16 -14.49 -1.52 -5.22
CA PRO A 16 -15.64 -1.34 -4.32
C PRO A 16 -15.27 -0.61 -3.04
N TYR A 17 -14.17 -1.00 -2.40
CA TYR A 17 -13.72 -0.36 -1.15
C TYR A 17 -13.30 1.09 -1.34
N VAL A 18 -12.75 1.43 -2.52
CA VAL A 18 -12.41 2.82 -2.85
C VAL A 18 -13.69 3.63 -3.06
N VAL A 19 -14.68 3.09 -3.78
CA VAL A 19 -15.97 3.74 -4.02
C VAL A 19 -16.70 4.00 -2.71
N ASP A 20 -16.81 2.99 -1.83
CA ASP A 20 -17.44 3.13 -0.51
C ASP A 20 -16.76 4.25 0.31
N ALA A 21 -15.43 4.28 0.33
CA ALA A 21 -14.70 5.33 1.04
C ALA A 21 -14.88 6.74 0.43
N LEU A 22 -15.02 6.86 -0.90
CA LEU A 22 -15.34 8.13 -1.57
C LEU A 22 -16.73 8.62 -1.15
N GLU A 23 -17.72 7.72 -1.08
CA GLU A 23 -19.08 8.03 -0.65
C GLU A 23 -19.13 8.45 0.83
N ASP A 24 -18.45 7.71 1.70
CA ASP A 24 -18.34 8.05 3.11
C ASP A 24 -17.74 9.45 3.31
N LEU A 25 -16.62 9.75 2.63
CA LEU A 25 -15.99 11.07 2.70
C LEU A 25 -16.91 12.17 2.18
N ARG A 26 -17.65 11.92 1.09
CA ARG A 26 -18.63 12.86 0.55
C ARG A 26 -19.74 13.16 1.57
N ASN A 27 -20.27 12.12 2.21
CA ASN A 27 -21.34 12.22 3.19
C ASN A 27 -20.93 12.98 4.45
N THR A 28 -19.63 13.01 4.78
CA THR A 28 -19.15 13.83 5.93
C THR A 28 -19.23 15.34 5.68
N GLY A 29 -19.28 15.79 4.43
CA GLY A 29 -19.23 17.21 4.04
C GLY A 29 -17.91 17.93 4.40
N LYS A 30 -16.90 17.22 4.91
CA LYS A 30 -15.63 17.80 5.39
C LYS A 30 -14.60 18.03 4.27
N CYS A 31 -14.78 17.39 3.13
CA CYS A 31 -13.85 17.42 2.00
C CYS A 31 -14.51 18.11 0.80
N GLN A 32 -13.80 19.07 0.20
CA GLN A 32 -14.29 19.79 -0.99
C GLN A 32 -13.98 19.03 -2.29
N ARG A 33 -12.84 18.34 -2.32
CA ARG A 33 -12.39 17.55 -3.47
C ARG A 33 -11.99 16.18 -3.01
N ILE A 34 -12.63 15.18 -3.56
CA ILE A 34 -12.47 13.78 -3.16
C ILE A 34 -12.02 13.00 -4.38
N VAL A 35 -10.89 12.34 -4.28
CA VAL A 35 -10.34 11.47 -5.31
C VAL A 35 -9.86 10.16 -4.68
N GLY A 36 -9.89 9.10 -5.44
CA GLY A 36 -9.35 7.79 -5.04
C GLY A 36 -8.44 7.24 -6.13
N TRP A 37 -7.51 6.38 -5.73
CA TRP A 37 -6.68 5.65 -6.68
C TRP A 37 -6.33 4.27 -6.16
N GLU A 38 -6.02 3.39 -7.07
CA GLU A 38 -5.58 2.03 -6.79
C GLU A 38 -4.10 1.85 -7.21
N ALA A 39 -3.43 0.89 -6.59
CA ALA A 39 -2.03 0.57 -6.92
C ALA A 39 -1.83 0.11 -8.38
N ASN A 40 -2.89 -0.33 -9.05
CA ASN A 40 -2.89 -0.74 -10.46
C ASN A 40 -3.08 0.43 -11.45
N GLY A 41 -3.14 1.69 -10.95
CA GLY A 41 -3.29 2.89 -11.77
C GLY A 41 -4.75 3.32 -11.99
N GLY A 42 -5.74 2.63 -11.42
CA GLY A 42 -7.14 3.09 -11.45
C GLY A 42 -7.28 4.40 -10.68
N PHE A 43 -7.90 5.41 -11.28
CA PHE A 43 -8.18 6.71 -10.68
C PHE A 43 -9.69 6.98 -10.70
N LEU A 44 -10.24 7.53 -9.62
CA LEU A 44 -11.67 7.79 -9.45
C LEU A 44 -11.87 9.20 -8.89
N THR A 45 -12.93 9.88 -9.31
CA THR A 45 -13.36 11.15 -8.70
C THR A 45 -14.64 10.92 -7.90
N GLY A 46 -14.59 11.22 -6.58
CA GLY A 46 -15.71 11.05 -5.66
C GLY A 46 -16.54 12.32 -5.46
N SER A 47 -16.09 13.47 -5.97
CA SER A 47 -16.82 14.73 -5.95
C SER A 47 -16.66 15.47 -7.26
N ASP A 48 -17.59 16.34 -7.57
CA ASP A 48 -17.44 17.31 -8.64
C ASP A 48 -16.26 18.24 -8.37
N ILE A 49 -15.57 18.65 -9.42
CA ILE A 49 -14.44 19.58 -9.37
C ILE A 49 -14.76 20.78 -10.25
N ASP A 50 -14.92 21.93 -9.63
CA ASP A 50 -15.13 23.18 -10.38
C ASP A 50 -13.82 23.63 -11.04
N LEU A 51 -13.89 23.93 -12.31
CA LEU A 51 -12.86 24.49 -13.15
C LEU A 51 -13.23 25.92 -13.53
N ASN A 52 -12.25 26.72 -14.01
CA ASN A 52 -12.50 28.12 -14.35
C ASN A 52 -13.66 28.29 -15.34
N ASP A 53 -13.75 27.43 -16.38
CA ASP A 53 -14.72 27.52 -17.46
C ASP A 53 -15.70 26.33 -17.50
N GLY A 54 -15.84 25.60 -16.39
CA GLY A 54 -16.72 24.43 -16.37
C GLY A 54 -16.63 23.60 -15.10
N LYS A 55 -17.18 22.41 -15.17
CA LYS A 55 -17.22 21.47 -14.08
C LYS A 55 -16.85 20.07 -14.56
N LEU A 56 -15.90 19.45 -13.87
CA LEU A 56 -15.64 18.02 -14.02
C LEU A 56 -16.57 17.26 -13.07
N THR A 57 -17.52 16.55 -13.65
CA THR A 57 -18.48 15.75 -12.87
C THR A 57 -17.79 14.55 -12.21
N ALA A 58 -18.22 14.21 -11.01
CA ALA A 58 -17.74 13.02 -10.30
C ALA A 58 -17.93 11.75 -11.14
N LEU A 59 -16.90 10.93 -11.19
CA LEU A 59 -16.90 9.63 -11.87
C LEU A 59 -16.36 8.56 -10.91
N PRO A 60 -17.23 7.90 -10.12
CA PRO A 60 -16.83 6.91 -9.12
C PRO A 60 -16.54 5.54 -9.78
N THR A 61 -15.83 5.56 -10.87
CA THR A 61 -15.30 4.38 -11.55
C THR A 61 -13.90 4.66 -12.08
N ARG A 62 -13.19 3.61 -12.48
CA ARG A 62 -11.84 3.75 -13.00
C ARG A 62 -11.80 4.59 -14.27
N ASP A 63 -10.99 5.62 -14.23
CA ASP A 63 -10.71 6.50 -15.36
C ASP A 63 -9.18 6.56 -15.56
N ALA A 64 -8.72 6.13 -16.72
CA ALA A 64 -7.31 6.25 -17.09
C ALA A 64 -7.02 7.55 -17.84
N LEU A 65 -8.02 8.14 -18.49
CA LEU A 65 -7.82 9.30 -19.37
C LEU A 65 -7.53 10.57 -18.57
N LEU A 66 -8.29 10.81 -17.50
CA LEU A 66 -8.11 11.99 -16.66
C LEU A 66 -6.68 12.10 -16.08
N PRO A 67 -6.11 11.07 -15.42
CA PRO A 67 -4.75 11.18 -14.91
C PRO A 67 -3.70 11.31 -16.01
N ILE A 68 -3.90 10.69 -17.19
CA ILE A 68 -3.00 10.88 -18.34
C ILE A 68 -3.00 12.34 -18.79
N LEU A 69 -4.18 12.91 -19.04
CA LEU A 69 -4.31 14.30 -19.47
C LEU A 69 -3.79 15.28 -18.41
N ALA A 70 -4.09 15.03 -17.12
CA ALA A 70 -3.61 15.88 -16.03
C ALA A 70 -2.07 15.93 -15.98
N ASN A 71 -1.39 14.80 -16.16
CA ASN A 71 0.07 14.77 -16.22
C ASN A 71 0.64 15.46 -17.47
N LEU A 72 0.02 15.28 -18.63
CA LEU A 72 0.42 15.94 -19.87
C LEU A 72 0.28 17.47 -19.76
N PHE A 73 -0.85 17.95 -19.24
CA PHE A 73 -1.07 19.38 -19.04
C PHE A 73 -0.12 19.95 -17.98
N ALA A 74 0.09 19.26 -16.88
CA ALA A 74 1.02 19.70 -15.83
C ALA A 74 2.46 19.80 -16.36
N ALA A 75 2.89 18.88 -17.21
CA ALA A 75 4.19 18.92 -17.85
C ALA A 75 4.29 20.10 -18.84
N ALA A 76 3.28 20.29 -19.69
CA ALA A 76 3.23 21.37 -20.66
C ALA A 76 3.22 22.76 -19.99
N GLU A 77 2.40 22.96 -18.96
CA GLU A 77 2.31 24.21 -18.19
C GLU A 77 3.65 24.59 -17.55
N GLN A 78 4.38 23.59 -17.05
CA GLN A 78 5.70 23.78 -16.44
C GLN A 78 6.86 23.74 -17.46
N ARG A 79 6.57 23.54 -18.75
CA ARG A 79 7.55 23.41 -19.83
C ARG A 79 8.56 22.29 -19.55
N LEU A 80 8.08 21.16 -19.04
CA LEU A 80 8.85 19.97 -18.71
C LEU A 80 8.50 18.82 -19.64
N THR A 81 9.43 17.87 -19.77
CA THR A 81 9.10 16.52 -20.23
C THR A 81 8.37 15.75 -19.14
N LEU A 82 7.66 14.67 -19.48
CA LEU A 82 7.06 13.78 -18.48
C LEU A 82 8.10 13.18 -17.54
N SER A 83 9.28 12.81 -18.07
CA SER A 83 10.38 12.32 -17.24
C SER A 83 10.83 13.36 -16.22
N ALA A 84 11.06 14.60 -16.65
CA ALA A 84 11.46 15.67 -15.74
C ALA A 84 10.38 16.03 -14.70
N LEU A 85 9.09 15.89 -15.04
CA LEU A 85 8.00 16.01 -14.07
C LEU A 85 8.03 14.88 -13.06
N TRP A 86 8.28 13.64 -13.51
CA TRP A 86 8.39 12.46 -12.67
C TRP A 86 9.59 12.53 -11.71
N ASP A 87 10.74 13.02 -12.18
CA ASP A 87 11.97 13.15 -11.39
C ASP A 87 11.83 14.13 -10.20
N ARG A 88 10.76 14.95 -10.18
CA ARG A 88 10.43 15.81 -9.04
C ARG A 88 9.69 15.11 -7.91
N LEU A 89 9.21 13.90 -8.14
CA LEU A 89 8.54 13.10 -7.13
C LEU A 89 9.57 12.44 -6.21
N PRO A 90 9.22 12.18 -4.94
CA PRO A 90 10.08 11.37 -4.08
C PRO A 90 10.37 10.01 -4.72
N ALA A 91 11.63 9.58 -4.68
CA ALA A 91 12.04 8.30 -5.22
C ALA A 91 11.36 7.15 -4.47
N ARG A 92 10.35 6.54 -5.11
CA ARG A 92 9.58 5.41 -4.57
C ARG A 92 9.29 4.43 -5.69
N PHE A 93 9.95 3.28 -5.62
CA PHE A 93 9.89 2.23 -6.63
C PHE A 93 9.15 1.02 -6.08
N GLY A 94 8.25 0.46 -6.87
CA GLY A 94 7.44 -0.67 -6.48
C GLY A 94 7.76 -1.93 -7.27
N ARG A 95 7.64 -3.08 -6.61
CA ARG A 95 7.69 -4.40 -7.23
C ARG A 95 6.60 -5.27 -6.62
N ALA A 96 5.91 -6.05 -7.44
CA ALA A 96 4.99 -7.08 -7.00
C ALA A 96 5.48 -8.46 -7.40
N GLY A 97 5.14 -9.45 -6.59
CA GLY A 97 5.39 -10.85 -6.89
C GLY A 97 4.35 -11.73 -6.21
N LEU A 98 4.31 -12.99 -6.58
CA LEU A 98 3.35 -13.95 -6.02
C LEU A 98 3.94 -15.36 -5.96
N LEU A 99 3.50 -16.11 -4.97
CA LEU A 99 3.63 -17.57 -4.92
C LEU A 99 2.33 -18.18 -5.41
N ASP A 100 2.42 -18.96 -6.48
CA ASP A 100 1.32 -19.79 -6.97
C ASP A 100 1.16 -21.06 -6.14
N ASN A 101 0.00 -21.69 -6.26
CA ASN A 101 -0.33 -22.93 -5.55
C ASN A 101 -0.16 -22.82 -4.03
N PHE A 102 -0.42 -21.65 -3.48
CA PHE A 102 -0.38 -21.40 -2.05
C PHE A 102 -1.75 -21.66 -1.42
N PRO A 103 -1.91 -22.67 -0.54
CA PRO A 103 -3.21 -23.03 -0.02
C PRO A 103 -3.90 -21.88 0.72
N VAL A 104 -5.20 -21.68 0.45
CA VAL A 104 -5.99 -20.62 1.12
C VAL A 104 -5.97 -20.81 2.64
N ALA A 105 -6.08 -22.06 3.10
CA ALA A 105 -6.01 -22.38 4.54
C ALA A 105 -4.68 -21.95 5.17
N ALA A 106 -3.55 -22.14 4.47
CA ALA A 106 -2.24 -21.68 4.92
C ALA A 106 -2.20 -20.16 5.03
N SER A 107 -2.72 -19.45 4.02
CA SER A 107 -2.82 -17.98 4.06
C SER A 107 -3.65 -17.50 5.25
N GLN A 108 -4.77 -18.14 5.52
CA GLN A 108 -5.63 -17.80 6.67
C GLN A 108 -4.94 -18.06 8.01
N ALA A 109 -4.24 -19.20 8.13
CA ALA A 109 -3.46 -19.54 9.32
C ALA A 109 -2.38 -18.48 9.60
N ILE A 110 -1.62 -18.08 8.57
CA ILE A 110 -0.61 -17.03 8.66
C ILE A 110 -1.24 -15.70 9.14
N LEU A 111 -2.32 -15.26 8.50
CA LEU A 111 -2.96 -13.99 8.89
C LEU A 111 -3.54 -14.03 10.30
N SER A 112 -4.12 -15.15 10.74
CA SER A 112 -4.67 -15.30 12.09
C SER A 112 -3.59 -15.21 13.18
N GLN A 113 -2.35 -15.57 12.87
CA GLN A 113 -1.22 -15.49 13.78
C GLN A 113 -0.52 -14.11 13.77
N LEU A 114 -0.57 -13.43 12.63
CA LEU A 114 0.15 -12.16 12.44
C LEU A 114 -0.73 -10.92 12.66
N ILE A 115 -2.04 -11.03 12.50
CA ILE A 115 -2.96 -9.89 12.67
C ILE A 115 -3.44 -9.87 14.11
N PRO A 116 -3.13 -8.81 14.88
CA PRO A 116 -3.62 -8.65 16.24
C PRO A 116 -5.15 -8.61 16.30
N ALA A 117 -5.72 -9.19 17.36
CA ALA A 117 -7.14 -9.08 17.64
C ALA A 117 -7.48 -7.65 18.08
N GLY A 118 -8.58 -7.10 17.55
CA GLY A 118 -9.06 -5.76 17.94
C GLY A 118 -9.45 -4.89 16.77
N SER A 119 -9.86 -3.66 17.06
CA SER A 119 -10.36 -2.69 16.07
C SER A 119 -9.25 -1.86 15.41
N ALA A 120 -8.07 -1.78 16.02
CA ALA A 120 -6.96 -1.03 15.46
C ALA A 120 -6.37 -1.79 14.26
N THR A 121 -6.28 -1.12 13.13
CA THR A 121 -5.72 -1.70 11.89
C THR A 121 -4.28 -1.27 11.62
N GLU A 122 -3.75 -0.32 12.38
CA GLU A 122 -2.39 0.19 12.21
C GLU A 122 -1.77 0.56 13.56
N VAL A 123 -0.46 0.31 13.70
CA VAL A 123 0.34 0.74 14.84
C VAL A 123 1.67 1.30 14.39
N GLU A 124 2.13 2.37 15.03
CA GLU A 124 3.44 2.97 14.86
C GLU A 124 4.29 2.74 16.11
N PHE A 125 5.43 2.06 15.97
CA PHE A 125 6.25 1.63 17.10
C PHE A 125 7.17 2.73 17.63
N ASP A 126 7.45 3.74 16.84
CA ASP A 126 8.34 4.85 17.18
C ASP A 126 7.58 6.09 17.70
N SER A 127 6.27 5.99 17.94
CA SER A 127 5.41 7.10 18.38
C SER A 127 5.58 7.51 19.84
N GLY A 128 6.29 6.69 20.65
CA GLY A 128 6.39 6.88 22.10
C GLY A 128 5.11 6.50 22.88
N ALA A 129 4.04 6.10 22.21
CA ALA A 129 2.81 5.61 22.84
C ALA A 129 2.97 4.18 23.36
N SER A 130 2.19 3.83 24.38
CA SER A 130 2.10 2.42 24.84
C SER A 130 1.49 1.56 23.74
N ILE A 131 2.15 0.44 23.44
CA ILE A 131 1.75 -0.47 22.38
C ILE A 131 1.28 -1.78 23.03
N ALA A 132 0.08 -2.22 22.65
CA ALA A 132 -0.50 -3.46 23.14
C ALA A 132 0.38 -4.68 22.80
N ASP A 133 0.38 -5.68 23.70
CA ASP A 133 1.24 -6.86 23.61
C ASP A 133 1.05 -7.63 22.30
N ASP A 134 -0.17 -7.68 21.77
CA ASP A 134 -0.47 -8.36 20.50
C ASP A 134 0.31 -7.76 19.33
N TRP A 135 0.41 -6.43 19.28
CA TRP A 135 1.20 -5.74 18.27
C TRP A 135 2.70 -5.96 18.45
N GLN A 136 3.16 -6.02 19.71
CA GLN A 136 4.56 -6.36 19.99
C GLN A 136 4.87 -7.81 19.56
N ARG A 137 3.97 -8.75 19.84
CA ARG A 137 4.11 -10.15 19.36
C ARG A 137 4.16 -10.22 17.84
N CYS A 138 3.27 -9.52 17.14
CA CYS A 138 3.28 -9.43 15.69
C CYS A 138 4.62 -8.90 15.17
N ARG A 139 5.12 -7.79 15.75
CA ARG A 139 6.41 -7.20 15.39
C ARG A 139 7.56 -8.19 15.55
N VAL A 140 7.62 -8.86 16.70
CA VAL A 140 8.68 -9.86 17.00
C VAL A 140 8.59 -11.04 16.05
N ALA A 141 7.39 -11.55 15.76
CA ALA A 141 7.19 -12.65 14.83
C ALA A 141 7.67 -12.28 13.41
N LEU A 142 7.31 -11.10 12.90
CA LEU A 142 7.74 -10.63 11.57
C LEU A 142 9.24 -10.37 11.48
N ALA A 143 9.87 -9.84 12.54
CA ALA A 143 11.29 -9.55 12.57
C ALA A 143 12.17 -10.82 12.46
N ARG A 144 11.62 -12.01 12.71
CA ARG A 144 12.33 -13.30 12.50
C ARG A 144 12.57 -13.60 11.03
N PHE A 145 11.75 -13.08 10.15
CA PHE A 145 11.79 -13.33 8.70
C PHE A 145 12.37 -12.14 7.93
N PHE A 146 12.00 -10.93 8.32
CA PHE A 146 12.49 -9.69 7.73
C PHE A 146 13.72 -9.19 8.50
N THR A 147 14.87 -9.80 8.23
CA THR A 147 16.10 -9.63 9.00
C THR A 147 17.09 -8.66 8.35
N PRO A 148 18.08 -8.14 9.09
CA PRO A 148 19.20 -7.38 8.53
C PRO A 148 20.01 -8.16 7.48
N ALA A 149 20.08 -9.49 7.57
CA ALA A 149 20.74 -10.33 6.57
C ALA A 149 20.07 -10.23 5.18
N HIS A 150 18.77 -9.96 5.13
CA HIS A 150 18.03 -9.65 3.91
C HIS A 150 17.99 -8.13 3.62
N GLY A 151 18.75 -7.32 4.39
CA GLY A 151 18.84 -5.88 4.23
C GLY A 151 17.63 -5.10 4.78
N PHE A 152 16.82 -5.71 5.67
CA PHE A 152 15.75 -5.00 6.35
C PHE A 152 16.25 -4.32 7.62
N ASP A 153 15.75 -3.11 7.86
CA ASP A 153 15.95 -2.38 9.11
C ASP A 153 14.85 -2.74 10.13
N ALA A 154 14.86 -2.12 11.29
CA ALA A 154 13.84 -2.31 12.29
C ALA A 154 12.44 -1.95 11.76
N ILE A 155 11.44 -2.71 12.19
CA ILE A 155 10.02 -2.44 11.86
C ILE A 155 9.58 -1.20 12.64
N ALA A 156 9.20 -0.16 11.91
CA ALA A 156 8.70 1.10 12.45
C ALA A 156 7.17 1.14 12.57
N ARG A 157 6.46 0.51 11.62
CA ARG A 157 5.00 0.51 11.58
C ARG A 157 4.46 -0.75 10.93
N ILE A 158 3.30 -1.21 11.38
CA ILE A 158 2.55 -2.31 10.77
C ILE A 158 1.12 -1.83 10.51
N ASN A 159 0.60 -2.17 9.32
CA ASN A 159 -0.80 -1.95 8.94
C ASN A 159 -1.42 -3.28 8.51
N CYS A 160 -2.55 -3.65 9.13
CA CYS A 160 -3.27 -4.90 8.90
C CYS A 160 -4.64 -4.69 8.26
N LEU A 161 -4.87 -3.58 7.57
CA LEU A 161 -6.14 -3.28 6.92
C LEU A 161 -6.49 -4.29 5.81
N ASP A 162 -5.46 -4.74 5.06
CA ASP A 162 -5.62 -5.72 3.97
C ASP A 162 -4.35 -6.58 3.89
N GLY A 163 -4.30 -7.68 4.61
CA GLY A 163 -3.08 -8.46 4.83
C GLY A 163 -2.16 -7.80 5.86
N VAL A 164 -0.85 -7.98 5.71
CA VAL A 164 0.16 -7.45 6.64
C VAL A 164 1.15 -6.58 5.89
N ARG A 165 1.06 -5.27 6.09
CA ARG A 165 1.94 -4.28 5.48
C ARG A 165 2.93 -3.74 6.50
N ILE A 166 4.19 -3.98 6.27
CA ILE A 166 5.31 -3.70 7.16
C ILE A 166 6.09 -2.51 6.63
N TYR A 167 6.33 -1.52 7.47
CA TYR A 167 7.15 -0.35 7.15
C TYR A 167 8.42 -0.41 8.00
N PHE A 168 9.56 -0.30 7.35
CA PHE A 168 10.87 -0.33 7.99
C PHE A 168 11.45 1.09 8.15
N ARG A 169 12.34 1.29 9.12
CA ARG A 169 12.95 2.59 9.40
C ARG A 169 13.75 3.17 8.23
N ASN A 170 14.36 2.32 7.42
CA ASN A 170 15.05 2.72 6.18
C ASN A 170 14.10 3.15 5.05
N GLY A 171 12.78 3.15 5.29
CA GLY A 171 11.76 3.52 4.33
C GLY A 171 11.30 2.40 3.40
N ASP A 172 11.87 1.21 3.49
CA ASP A 172 11.37 0.03 2.76
C ASP A 172 9.97 -0.36 3.25
N ILE A 173 9.21 -0.96 2.35
CA ILE A 173 7.90 -1.54 2.66
C ILE A 173 7.85 -2.95 2.09
N ALA A 174 7.37 -3.90 2.90
CA ALA A 174 6.96 -5.22 2.45
C ALA A 174 5.48 -5.43 2.83
N HIS A 175 4.68 -5.91 1.89
CA HIS A 175 3.26 -6.12 2.12
C HIS A 175 2.86 -7.52 1.66
N ILE A 176 2.51 -8.38 2.61
CA ILE A 176 2.04 -9.74 2.38
C ILE A 176 0.52 -9.74 2.34
N ARG A 177 -0.04 -10.30 1.27
CA ARG A 177 -1.49 -10.35 1.07
C ARG A 177 -1.91 -11.62 0.34
N PRO A 178 -2.85 -12.40 0.89
CA PRO A 178 -3.49 -13.47 0.14
C PRO A 178 -4.25 -12.94 -1.08
N SER A 179 -4.32 -13.73 -2.13
CA SER A 179 -5.24 -13.44 -3.23
C SER A 179 -6.67 -13.73 -2.79
N GLY A 180 -7.61 -12.83 -3.11
CA GLY A 180 -9.04 -13.06 -2.87
C GLY A 180 -9.66 -14.12 -3.78
N ASN A 181 -9.07 -14.38 -4.95
CA ASN A 181 -9.69 -15.15 -6.03
C ASN A 181 -8.89 -16.37 -6.49
N ALA A 182 -7.69 -16.58 -5.95
CA ALA A 182 -6.81 -17.67 -6.36
C ALA A 182 -5.98 -18.18 -5.18
N PRO A 183 -5.53 -19.45 -5.21
CA PRO A 183 -4.63 -20.02 -4.20
C PRO A 183 -3.22 -19.42 -4.36
N GLN A 184 -3.06 -18.16 -4.00
CA GLN A 184 -1.84 -17.38 -4.18
C GLN A 184 -1.56 -16.54 -2.94
N LEU A 185 -0.29 -16.44 -2.55
CA LEU A 185 0.20 -15.45 -1.59
C LEU A 185 1.03 -14.40 -2.34
N ARG A 186 0.69 -13.14 -2.17
CA ARG A 186 1.31 -12.01 -2.86
C ARG A 186 2.23 -11.24 -1.94
N ILE A 187 3.29 -10.72 -2.52
CA ILE A 187 4.21 -9.76 -1.89
C ILE A 187 4.28 -8.50 -2.75
N TYR A 188 4.18 -7.35 -2.12
CA TYR A 188 4.42 -6.05 -2.73
C TYR A 188 5.54 -5.37 -1.97
N ALA A 189 6.53 -4.89 -2.68
CA ALA A 189 7.64 -4.12 -2.14
C ALA A 189 7.58 -2.67 -2.61
N VAL A 190 7.98 -1.73 -1.76
CA VAL A 190 8.26 -0.35 -2.13
C VAL A 190 9.55 0.08 -1.47
N SER A 191 10.44 0.70 -2.23
CA SER A 191 11.74 1.15 -1.74
C SER A 191 12.20 2.45 -2.41
N GLY A 192 13.30 3.00 -1.94
CA GLY A 192 13.97 4.18 -2.52
C GLY A 192 14.69 3.91 -3.85
N SER A 193 14.85 2.64 -4.25
CA SER A 193 15.40 2.26 -5.55
C SER A 193 14.69 1.03 -6.12
N GLN A 194 14.67 0.91 -7.45
CA GLN A 194 14.08 -0.24 -8.13
C GLN A 194 14.83 -1.53 -7.77
N GLU A 195 16.14 -1.49 -7.78
CA GLU A 195 17.00 -2.63 -7.43
C GLU A 195 16.69 -3.17 -6.02
N ARG A 196 16.44 -2.28 -5.05
CA ARG A 196 16.08 -2.71 -3.70
C ARG A 196 14.67 -3.30 -3.66
N ALA A 197 13.69 -2.73 -4.35
CA ALA A 197 12.35 -3.28 -4.44
C ALA A 197 12.36 -4.68 -5.09
N ASP A 198 13.15 -4.87 -6.14
CA ASP A 198 13.32 -6.16 -6.81
C ASP A 198 13.94 -7.19 -5.85
N ARG A 199 15.03 -6.85 -5.15
CA ARG A 199 15.66 -7.74 -4.15
C ARG A 199 14.71 -8.16 -3.02
N ILE A 200 13.84 -7.27 -2.54
CA ILE A 200 12.84 -7.61 -1.53
C ILE A 200 11.92 -8.71 -2.05
N VAL A 201 11.40 -8.56 -3.27
CA VAL A 201 10.49 -9.55 -3.87
C VAL A 201 11.22 -10.86 -4.17
N GLU A 202 12.42 -10.80 -4.75
CA GLU A 202 13.24 -11.99 -5.03
C GLU A 202 13.55 -12.78 -3.77
N SER A 203 13.98 -12.11 -2.69
CA SER A 203 14.23 -12.77 -1.40
C SER A 203 12.96 -13.35 -0.77
N ALA A 204 11.80 -12.73 -1.01
CA ALA A 204 10.54 -13.24 -0.48
C ALA A 204 10.06 -14.48 -1.25
N LEU A 205 10.31 -14.55 -2.56
CA LEU A 205 9.82 -15.62 -3.44
C LEU A 205 10.83 -16.74 -3.69
N ALA A 206 12.07 -16.60 -3.21
CA ALA A 206 13.12 -17.60 -3.45
C ALA A 206 12.67 -19.00 -3.01
N GLU A 207 12.92 -20.00 -3.86
CA GLU A 207 12.63 -21.40 -3.53
C GLU A 207 13.93 -22.16 -3.20
N PRO A 208 13.93 -23.05 -2.20
CA PRO A 208 12.79 -23.42 -1.34
C PRO A 208 12.69 -22.56 -0.06
N ASP A 209 13.62 -21.65 0.20
CA ASP A 209 13.83 -21.02 1.51
C ASP A 209 13.57 -19.50 1.54
N GLY A 210 12.80 -18.99 0.58
CA GLY A 210 12.37 -17.59 0.59
C GLY A 210 11.51 -17.23 1.81
N ILE A 211 11.43 -15.94 2.10
CA ILE A 211 10.75 -15.42 3.30
C ILE A 211 9.31 -15.95 3.39
N LEU A 212 8.56 -15.99 2.28
CA LEU A 212 7.17 -16.46 2.30
C LEU A 212 7.08 -17.96 2.60
N ARG A 213 8.05 -18.79 2.13
CA ARG A 213 8.11 -20.22 2.48
C ARG A 213 8.53 -20.44 3.93
N GLN A 214 9.40 -19.59 4.48
CA GLN A 214 9.75 -19.64 5.90
C GLN A 214 8.53 -19.29 6.77
N ILE A 215 7.76 -18.28 6.39
CA ILE A 215 6.52 -17.89 7.06
C ILE A 215 5.49 -19.04 6.99
N GLU A 216 5.31 -19.66 5.82
CA GLU A 216 4.43 -20.81 5.65
C GLU A 216 4.78 -21.90 6.67
N ARG A 217 6.04 -22.38 6.66
CA ARG A 217 6.50 -23.45 7.58
C ARG A 217 6.40 -23.10 9.06
N ALA A 218 6.43 -21.83 9.40
CA ALA A 218 6.37 -21.41 10.81
C ALA A 218 4.94 -21.31 11.36
N PHE A 219 3.94 -21.13 10.48
CA PHE A 219 2.56 -20.85 10.88
C PHE A 219 1.53 -21.87 10.33
N THR A 220 1.97 -22.87 9.59
CA THR A 220 1.13 -24.00 9.13
C THR A 220 1.64 -25.34 9.64
#